data_ff62ff80ed414e1beb5859799be142d6
#
_entry.id   ff62ff80ed414e1beb5859799be142d6
#
_cell.length_a   1.000
_cell.length_b   1.000
_cell.length_c   1.000
_cell.angle_alpha   90.00
_cell.angle_beta   90.00
_cell.angle_gamma   90.00
#
_symmetry.space_group_name_H-M   'P 1'
#
loop_
_entity.id
_entity.type
_entity.pdbx_description
1 polymer ?
#
loop_
_entity_poly.entity_id
_entity_poly.type
_entity_poly.pdbx_seq_one_letter_code
_entity_poly.pdbx_strand_id
1 'polypeptide(L)'
;VAAALREVEGAYGIAVISADEPDVLVAARNGSPLIVGIGEDERFVASDASPLLDHTRSVVYLDDGEMVILTRDGYRVRDLDVKQIDKPVNQIDWDLATIERGGFEHFMLKEIYEQPESLGNTLRGHLLEDEGTARVSGLNMTDDELMGVERIIITACGTSWHSALIGEYMLEELARVPVEVEYASEFRYRNPVVSDRTLVIGISQSGETADTLAAIREARRRGARTIGLVNVVGSTIA
;
A
#
# COMPACT_ATOMS: atom_id res chain seq x y z
N VAL A 1 17.57 -12.70 14.96
CA VAL A 1 16.73 -11.84 14.09
C VAL A 1 17.48 -10.54 13.78
N ALA A 2 17.82 -9.67 14.75
CA ALA A 2 18.47 -8.38 14.50
C ALA A 2 19.72 -8.45 13.60
N ALA A 3 20.60 -9.43 13.81
CA ALA A 3 21.80 -9.60 12.99
C ALA A 3 21.46 -9.90 11.53
N ALA A 4 20.45 -10.73 11.26
CA ALA A 4 20.00 -11.01 9.91
C ALA A 4 19.35 -9.79 9.25
N LEU A 5 18.56 -9.01 10.00
CA LEU A 5 17.88 -7.83 9.47
C LEU A 5 18.81 -6.69 9.06
N ARG A 6 20.02 -6.63 9.61
CA ARG A 6 21.05 -5.67 9.18
C ARG A 6 21.59 -5.95 7.77
N GLU A 7 21.46 -7.19 7.31
CA GLU A 7 21.89 -7.62 5.97
C GLU A 7 20.73 -7.54 4.94
N VAL A 8 19.49 -7.26 5.41
CA VAL A 8 18.32 -7.19 4.53
C VAL A 8 18.20 -5.80 3.92
N GLU A 9 18.17 -5.75 2.61
CA GLU A 9 17.90 -4.53 1.85
C GLU A 9 16.42 -4.49 1.40
N GLY A 10 15.79 -3.32 1.52
CA GLY A 10 14.42 -3.09 1.06
C GLY A 10 13.39 -3.04 2.20
N ALA A 11 12.10 -2.96 1.82
CA ALA A 11 11.00 -2.88 2.77
C ALA A 11 10.61 -4.27 3.29
N TYR A 12 10.32 -4.35 4.59
CA TYR A 12 9.81 -5.56 5.22
C TYR A 12 8.91 -5.26 6.41
N GLY A 13 7.93 -6.14 6.63
CA GLY A 13 7.19 -6.30 7.87
C GLY A 13 7.16 -7.80 8.16
N ILE A 14 7.89 -8.25 9.17
CA ILE A 14 8.08 -9.68 9.46
C ILE A 14 7.70 -10.03 10.88
N ALA A 15 7.25 -11.27 11.06
CA ALA A 15 7.09 -11.93 12.35
C ALA A 15 7.83 -13.26 12.32
N VAL A 16 8.60 -13.54 13.35
CA VAL A 16 9.48 -14.71 13.47
C VAL A 16 9.14 -15.47 14.74
N ILE A 17 8.89 -16.76 14.60
CA ILE A 17 8.75 -17.71 15.71
C ILE A 17 9.82 -18.80 15.57
N SER A 18 10.21 -19.40 16.70
CA SER A 18 11.19 -20.48 16.73
C SER A 18 10.62 -21.66 17.52
N ALA A 19 10.86 -22.88 17.04
CA ALA A 19 10.52 -24.08 17.79
C ALA A 19 11.34 -24.24 19.07
N ASP A 20 12.55 -23.66 19.12
CA ASP A 20 13.44 -23.69 20.28
C ASP A 20 13.02 -22.69 21.35
N GLU A 21 12.26 -21.63 20.97
CA GLU A 21 11.75 -20.60 21.87
C GLU A 21 10.25 -20.32 21.57
N PRO A 22 9.35 -21.29 21.87
CA PRO A 22 7.95 -21.23 21.43
C PRO A 22 7.12 -20.12 22.10
N ASP A 23 7.58 -19.60 23.23
CA ASP A 23 6.92 -18.52 23.96
C ASP A 23 7.38 -17.11 23.53
N VAL A 24 8.23 -17.03 22.49
CA VAL A 24 8.77 -15.77 21.99
C VAL A 24 8.34 -15.55 20.54
N LEU A 25 7.78 -14.37 20.27
CA LEU A 25 7.56 -13.87 18.92
C LEU A 25 8.40 -12.61 18.72
N VAL A 26 9.18 -12.56 17.67
CA VAL A 26 9.94 -11.37 17.30
C VAL A 26 9.35 -10.80 16.03
N ALA A 27 9.02 -9.51 16.02
CA ALA A 27 8.56 -8.84 14.82
C ALA A 27 9.36 -7.57 14.57
N ALA A 28 9.52 -7.20 13.31
CA ALA A 28 10.29 -6.03 12.92
C ALA A 28 9.75 -5.43 11.62
N ARG A 29 9.96 -4.11 11.45
CA ARG A 29 9.54 -3.40 10.24
C ARG A 29 10.63 -2.49 9.69
N ASN A 30 10.52 -2.30 8.39
CA ASN A 30 11.19 -1.25 7.65
C ASN A 30 10.37 -0.95 6.38
N GLY A 31 9.84 0.24 6.22
CA GLY A 31 9.05 0.64 5.06
C GLY A 31 7.66 -0.04 4.92
N SER A 32 7.35 -1.06 5.75
CA SER A 32 6.03 -1.71 5.77
C SER A 32 5.38 -1.50 7.14
N PRO A 33 4.08 -1.21 7.24
CA PRO A 33 3.43 -0.98 8.52
C PRO A 33 3.47 -2.24 9.41
N LEU A 34 3.66 -2.03 10.71
CA LEU A 34 3.56 -3.08 11.71
C LEU A 34 3.15 -2.48 13.07
N ILE A 35 2.13 -3.08 13.67
CA ILE A 35 1.50 -2.65 14.91
C ILE A 35 1.51 -3.81 15.89
N VAL A 36 1.76 -3.51 17.14
CA VAL A 36 1.70 -4.47 18.27
C VAL A 36 0.42 -4.22 19.05
N GLY A 37 -0.45 -5.21 19.16
CA GLY A 37 -1.62 -5.19 20.02
C GLY A 37 -1.28 -5.72 21.41
N ILE A 38 -1.74 -5.01 22.46
CA ILE A 38 -1.54 -5.37 23.86
C ILE A 38 -2.89 -5.80 24.42
N GLY A 39 -3.17 -7.09 24.45
CA GLY A 39 -4.32 -7.68 25.11
C GLY A 39 -4.04 -7.98 26.59
N GLU A 40 -5.05 -8.48 27.32
CA GLU A 40 -4.95 -8.77 28.74
C GLU A 40 -3.94 -9.88 29.03
N ASP A 41 -4.06 -11.03 28.35
CA ASP A 41 -3.15 -12.18 28.50
C ASP A 41 -2.52 -12.58 27.15
N GLU A 42 -2.64 -11.77 26.14
CA GLU A 42 -2.19 -12.06 24.79
C GLU A 42 -1.57 -10.83 24.10
N ARG A 43 -0.75 -11.09 23.11
CA ARG A 43 -0.06 -10.06 22.31
C ARG A 43 -0.23 -10.39 20.83
N PHE A 44 -0.42 -9.36 20.05
CA PHE A 44 -0.69 -9.46 18.63
C PHE A 44 0.32 -8.68 17.81
N VAL A 45 0.51 -9.12 16.59
CA VAL A 45 1.22 -8.37 15.55
C VAL A 45 0.34 -8.32 14.32
N ALA A 46 0.14 -7.13 13.79
CA ALA A 46 -0.64 -6.91 12.57
C ALA A 46 -0.04 -5.77 11.75
N SER A 47 -0.33 -5.75 10.47
CA SER A 47 0.03 -4.62 9.58
C SER A 47 -0.96 -3.46 9.66
N ASP A 48 -2.16 -3.71 10.22
CA ASP A 48 -3.25 -2.74 10.36
C ASP A 48 -3.92 -2.86 11.74
N ALA A 49 -4.55 -1.80 12.20
CA ALA A 49 -5.22 -1.77 13.48
C ALA A 49 -6.57 -2.52 13.47
N SER A 50 -7.24 -2.59 12.33
CA SER A 50 -8.59 -3.13 12.20
C SER A 50 -8.72 -4.58 12.71
N PRO A 51 -7.79 -5.52 12.38
CA PRO A 51 -7.87 -6.88 12.91
C PRO A 51 -7.65 -6.99 14.42
N LEU A 52 -7.04 -5.97 15.03
CA LEU A 52 -6.77 -5.97 16.48
C LEU A 52 -7.97 -5.55 17.32
N LEU A 53 -8.93 -4.82 16.73
CA LEU A 53 -10.03 -4.19 17.43
C LEU A 53 -10.96 -5.19 18.14
N ASP A 54 -11.08 -6.42 17.63
CA ASP A 54 -11.86 -7.49 18.26
C ASP A 54 -11.16 -8.09 19.49
N HIS A 55 -9.87 -7.79 19.69
CA HIS A 55 -9.03 -8.35 20.74
C HIS A 55 -8.51 -7.31 21.73
N THR A 56 -8.07 -6.16 21.23
CA THR A 56 -7.52 -5.08 22.07
C THR A 56 -7.63 -3.71 21.41
N ARG A 57 -7.69 -2.69 22.24
CA ARG A 57 -7.61 -1.27 21.84
C ARG A 57 -6.25 -0.65 22.10
N SER A 58 -5.42 -1.34 22.87
CA SER A 58 -4.12 -0.84 23.27
C SER A 58 -3.09 -1.29 22.26
N VAL A 59 -2.42 -0.34 21.59
CA VAL A 59 -1.45 -0.65 20.54
C VAL A 59 -0.16 0.13 20.70
N VAL A 60 0.91 -0.45 20.18
CA VAL A 60 2.21 0.20 20.01
C VAL A 60 2.57 0.21 18.53
N TYR A 61 2.83 1.41 17.99
CA TYR A 61 3.29 1.58 16.61
C TYR A 61 4.80 1.49 16.57
N LEU A 62 5.33 0.62 15.71
CA LEU A 62 6.77 0.54 15.45
C LEU A 62 7.15 1.53 14.35
N ASP A 63 8.32 2.15 14.49
CA ASP A 63 8.94 2.93 13.43
C ASP A 63 9.88 2.06 12.58
N ASP A 64 10.36 2.59 11.45
CA ASP A 64 11.28 1.87 10.57
C ASP A 64 12.61 1.58 11.28
N GLY A 65 13.09 0.36 11.11
CA GLY A 65 14.30 -0.12 11.79
C GLY A 65 14.06 -0.55 13.24
N GLU A 66 12.81 -0.62 13.69
CA GLU A 66 12.48 -1.13 15.01
C GLU A 66 12.05 -2.60 14.99
N MET A 67 12.32 -3.26 16.09
CA MET A 67 12.00 -4.64 16.36
C MET A 67 11.34 -4.76 17.73
N VAL A 68 10.31 -5.60 17.82
CA VAL A 68 9.64 -5.95 19.08
C VAL A 68 9.88 -7.41 19.42
N ILE A 69 10.10 -7.69 20.68
CA ILE A 69 10.16 -9.02 21.26
C ILE A 69 8.93 -9.15 22.15
N LEU A 70 8.04 -10.07 21.79
CA LEU A 70 6.81 -10.36 22.51
C LEU A 70 6.97 -11.66 23.28
N THR A 71 6.52 -11.65 24.52
CA THR A 71 6.43 -12.82 25.41
C THR A 71 5.05 -12.82 26.07
N ARG A 72 4.71 -13.89 26.78
CA ARG A 72 3.44 -13.91 27.55
C ARG A 72 3.38 -12.76 28.56
N ASP A 73 4.50 -12.43 29.18
CA ASP A 73 4.56 -11.47 30.30
C ASP A 73 4.65 -10.00 29.81
N GLY A 74 4.95 -9.77 28.53
CA GLY A 74 5.09 -8.40 28.05
C GLY A 74 5.75 -8.25 26.67
N TYR A 75 6.23 -7.04 26.41
CA TYR A 75 6.92 -6.73 25.16
C TYR A 75 8.13 -5.81 25.43
N ARG A 76 9.08 -5.84 24.51
CA ARG A 76 10.25 -4.94 24.51
C ARG A 76 10.52 -4.49 23.08
N VAL A 77 10.59 -3.19 22.88
CA VAL A 77 10.97 -2.61 21.57
C VAL A 77 12.46 -2.29 21.58
N ARG A 78 13.12 -2.60 20.47
CA ARG A 78 14.55 -2.33 20.25
C ARG A 78 14.79 -1.88 18.83
N ASP A 79 15.88 -1.14 18.62
CA ASP A 79 16.40 -0.94 17.27
C ASP A 79 17.20 -2.18 16.78
N LEU A 80 17.68 -2.13 15.55
CA LEU A 80 18.50 -3.21 14.99
C LEU A 80 19.87 -3.35 15.68
N ASP A 81 20.34 -2.32 16.42
CA ASP A 81 21.55 -2.37 17.26
C ASP A 81 21.27 -2.94 18.65
N VAL A 82 20.05 -3.45 18.85
CA VAL A 82 19.58 -4.10 20.09
C VAL A 82 19.43 -3.12 21.27
N LYS A 83 19.44 -1.82 21.00
CA LYS A 83 19.24 -0.78 22.00
C LYS A 83 17.75 -0.68 22.31
N GLN A 84 17.41 -0.65 23.59
CA GLN A 84 16.02 -0.56 24.03
C GLN A 84 15.41 0.81 23.68
N ILE A 85 14.16 0.78 23.20
CA ILE A 85 13.35 1.96 22.87
C ILE A 85 12.06 1.91 23.70
N ASP A 86 11.76 2.98 24.39
CA ASP A 86 10.49 3.12 25.09
C ASP A 86 9.44 3.71 24.15
N LYS A 87 8.34 2.99 23.97
CA LYS A 87 7.21 3.40 23.11
C LYS A 87 5.95 3.60 23.94
N PRO A 88 5.19 4.68 23.66
CA PRO A 88 3.88 4.87 24.30
C PRO A 88 2.88 3.82 23.80
N VAL A 89 2.04 3.36 24.70
CA VAL A 89 0.84 2.60 24.34
C VAL A 89 -0.25 3.59 23.94
N ASN A 90 -0.74 3.47 22.73
CA ASN A 90 -1.81 4.29 22.18
C ASN A 90 -3.15 3.54 22.33
N GLN A 91 -4.23 4.27 22.48
CA GLN A 91 -5.58 3.72 22.49
C GLN A 91 -6.23 3.94 21.12
N ILE A 92 -6.78 2.88 20.56
CA ILE A 92 -7.60 2.97 19.34
C ILE A 92 -9.02 3.31 19.76
N ASP A 93 -9.60 4.33 19.13
CA ASP A 93 -10.99 4.72 19.38
C ASP A 93 -11.96 3.75 18.68
N TRP A 94 -12.80 3.09 19.46
CA TRP A 94 -13.77 2.11 18.96
C TRP A 94 -14.89 2.73 18.14
N ASP A 95 -15.24 3.94 18.46
CA ASP A 95 -16.34 4.60 17.77
C ASP A 95 -16.01 4.81 16.30
N LEU A 96 -14.73 5.08 16.01
CA LEU A 96 -14.26 5.20 14.62
C LEU A 96 -14.47 3.91 13.83
N ALA A 97 -14.05 2.74 14.32
CA ALA A 97 -14.18 1.48 13.58
C ALA A 97 -15.65 1.04 13.39
N THR A 98 -16.51 1.35 14.34
CA THR A 98 -17.95 1.09 14.23
C THR A 98 -18.61 2.06 13.26
N ILE A 99 -18.21 3.33 13.28
CA ILE A 99 -18.65 4.35 12.34
C ILE A 99 -18.13 4.03 10.92
N GLU A 100 -16.87 3.62 10.80
CA GLU A 100 -16.27 3.22 9.54
C GLU A 100 -16.96 2.03 8.88
N ARG A 101 -17.46 1.05 9.64
CA ARG A 101 -18.27 -0.05 9.11
C ARG A 101 -19.70 0.37 8.69
N GLY A 102 -20.20 1.50 9.18
CA GLY A 102 -21.49 2.05 8.75
C GLY A 102 -22.68 1.11 8.96
N GLY A 103 -22.62 0.24 9.98
CA GLY A 103 -23.66 -0.74 10.30
C GLY A 103 -23.57 -2.07 9.55
N PHE A 104 -22.57 -2.25 8.68
CA PHE A 104 -22.30 -3.52 8.01
C PHE A 104 -21.53 -4.49 8.93
N GLU A 105 -21.77 -5.78 8.78
CA GLU A 105 -21.08 -6.82 9.54
C GLU A 105 -19.59 -6.90 9.18
N HIS A 106 -19.27 -6.71 7.88
CA HIS A 106 -17.91 -6.80 7.34
C HIS A 106 -17.58 -5.58 6.47
N PHE A 107 -16.32 -5.15 6.48
CA PHE A 107 -15.83 -4.07 5.63
C PHE A 107 -16.04 -4.36 4.14
N MET A 108 -15.74 -5.57 3.68
CA MET A 108 -15.94 -5.96 2.28
C MET A 108 -17.41 -5.83 1.87
N LEU A 109 -18.35 -6.18 2.74
CA LEU A 109 -19.78 -6.04 2.48
C LEU A 109 -20.17 -4.55 2.36
N LYS A 110 -19.65 -3.70 3.25
CA LYS A 110 -19.79 -2.26 3.16
C LYS A 110 -19.29 -1.73 1.82
N GLU A 111 -18.05 -2.06 1.45
CA GLU A 111 -17.43 -1.61 0.20
C GLU A 111 -18.23 -2.02 -1.04
N ILE A 112 -18.83 -3.23 -1.05
CA ILE A 112 -19.70 -3.68 -2.13
C ILE A 112 -20.91 -2.74 -2.29
N TYR A 113 -21.55 -2.37 -1.18
CA TYR A 113 -22.73 -1.51 -1.21
C TYR A 113 -22.42 -0.03 -1.39
N GLU A 114 -21.22 0.41 -1.04
CA GLU A 114 -20.76 1.78 -1.22
C GLU A 114 -20.28 2.11 -2.65
N GLN A 115 -20.11 1.11 -3.52
CA GLN A 115 -19.61 1.34 -4.89
C GLN A 115 -20.31 2.45 -5.65
N PRO A 116 -21.67 2.57 -5.67
CA PRO A 116 -22.33 3.66 -6.38
C PRO A 116 -21.94 5.04 -5.87
N GLU A 117 -21.83 5.20 -4.55
CA GLU A 117 -21.45 6.46 -3.92
C GLU A 117 -19.96 6.75 -4.14
N SER A 118 -19.11 5.77 -3.97
CA SER A 118 -17.65 5.87 -4.17
C SER A 118 -17.33 6.26 -5.60
N LEU A 119 -17.96 5.63 -6.59
CA LEU A 119 -17.81 5.99 -8.00
C LEU A 119 -18.31 7.42 -8.28
N GLY A 120 -19.48 7.78 -7.75
CA GLY A 120 -20.02 9.14 -7.89
C GLY A 120 -19.07 10.20 -7.29
N ASN A 121 -18.48 9.91 -6.15
CA ASN A 121 -17.50 10.79 -5.50
C ASN A 121 -16.21 10.91 -6.31
N THR A 122 -15.73 9.80 -6.87
CA THR A 122 -14.51 9.77 -7.71
C THR A 122 -14.70 10.57 -9.01
N LEU A 123 -15.88 10.51 -9.58
CA LEU A 123 -16.21 11.24 -10.84
C LEU A 123 -16.51 12.72 -10.61
N ARG A 124 -16.86 13.12 -9.39
CA ARG A 124 -17.30 14.47 -9.08
C ARG A 124 -16.19 15.49 -9.32
N GLY A 125 -16.44 16.45 -10.21
CA GLY A 125 -15.48 17.48 -10.62
C GLY A 125 -14.40 17.01 -11.61
N HIS A 126 -14.42 15.72 -11.96
CA HIS A 126 -13.55 15.19 -13.00
C HIS A 126 -14.23 15.06 -14.35
N LEU A 127 -15.55 14.84 -14.38
CA LEU A 127 -16.34 14.87 -15.60
C LEU A 127 -16.86 16.29 -15.84
N LEU A 128 -16.54 16.86 -16.99
CA LEU A 128 -16.99 18.17 -17.44
C LEU A 128 -18.05 17.93 -18.54
N GLU A 129 -19.27 17.60 -18.10
CA GLU A 129 -20.36 17.19 -19.00
C GLU A 129 -20.67 18.26 -20.06
N ASP A 130 -20.68 19.53 -19.69
CA ASP A 130 -20.92 20.66 -20.59
C ASP A 130 -19.81 20.81 -21.66
N GLU A 131 -18.59 20.39 -21.36
CA GLU A 131 -17.45 20.44 -22.26
C GLU A 131 -17.23 19.12 -23.01
N GLY A 132 -17.95 18.05 -22.61
CA GLY A 132 -17.79 16.71 -23.19
C GLY A 132 -16.40 16.11 -22.95
N THR A 133 -15.75 16.46 -21.86
CA THR A 133 -14.38 16.03 -21.54
C THR A 133 -14.23 15.64 -20.07
N ALA A 134 -13.03 15.17 -19.71
CA ALA A 134 -12.65 14.87 -18.34
C ALA A 134 -11.39 15.67 -17.94
N ARG A 135 -11.33 16.09 -16.67
CA ARG A 135 -10.16 16.73 -16.10
C ARG A 135 -9.67 15.95 -14.89
N VAL A 136 -8.48 15.43 -14.96
CA VAL A 136 -7.83 14.73 -13.85
C VAL A 136 -6.85 15.68 -13.17
N SER A 137 -7.25 16.20 -12.01
CA SER A 137 -6.54 17.29 -11.30
C SER A 137 -5.17 16.89 -10.79
N GLY A 138 -4.72 15.74 -10.76
CA GLY A 138 -3.37 15.33 -10.35
C GLY A 138 -2.45 15.00 -11.51
N LEU A 139 -2.98 15.07 -12.73
CA LEU A 139 -2.23 14.74 -13.92
C LEU A 139 -1.37 15.93 -14.35
N ASN A 140 -0.12 15.98 -13.89
CA ASN A 140 0.85 17.03 -14.24
C ASN A 140 1.46 16.76 -15.62
N MET A 141 0.61 16.62 -16.64
CA MET A 141 1.00 16.42 -18.03
C MET A 141 0.21 17.38 -18.93
N THR A 142 0.88 17.95 -19.90
CA THR A 142 0.24 18.75 -20.97
C THR A 142 -0.40 17.84 -22.00
N ASP A 143 -1.32 18.38 -22.80
CA ASP A 143 -1.95 17.64 -23.90
C ASP A 143 -0.91 17.12 -24.91
N ASP A 144 0.11 17.92 -25.23
CA ASP A 144 1.21 17.50 -26.13
C ASP A 144 2.01 16.34 -25.53
N GLU A 145 2.21 16.31 -24.22
CA GLU A 145 2.89 15.21 -23.53
C GLU A 145 2.04 13.95 -23.51
N LEU A 146 0.72 14.08 -23.33
CA LEU A 146 -0.21 12.95 -23.43
C LEU A 146 -0.27 12.40 -24.87
N MET A 147 -0.34 13.26 -25.86
CA MET A 147 -0.32 12.87 -27.27
C MET A 147 1.01 12.24 -27.71
N GLY A 148 2.09 12.51 -26.96
CA GLY A 148 3.40 11.92 -27.19
C GLY A 148 3.58 10.52 -26.60
N VAL A 149 2.59 9.98 -25.88
CA VAL A 149 2.63 8.63 -25.30
C VAL A 149 2.41 7.59 -26.40
N GLU A 150 3.38 6.72 -26.60
CA GLU A 150 3.34 5.65 -27.59
C GLU A 150 3.00 4.28 -26.99
N ARG A 151 3.17 4.12 -25.67
CA ARG A 151 2.92 2.86 -24.94
C ARG A 151 2.56 3.17 -23.50
N ILE A 152 1.62 2.42 -22.97
CA ILE A 152 1.25 2.46 -21.56
C ILE A 152 1.62 1.12 -20.91
N ILE A 153 2.19 1.16 -19.72
CA ILE A 153 2.38 -0.01 -18.87
C ILE A 153 1.65 0.27 -17.56
N ILE A 154 0.73 -0.60 -17.17
CA ILE A 154 0.07 -0.52 -15.88
C ILE A 154 0.68 -1.56 -14.96
N THR A 155 1.16 -1.14 -13.80
CA THR A 155 1.81 -2.03 -12.84
C THR A 155 1.14 -1.97 -11.48
N ALA A 156 0.84 -3.13 -10.92
CA ALA A 156 0.12 -3.26 -9.66
C ALA A 156 0.30 -4.63 -9.02
N CYS A 157 -0.28 -4.82 -7.83
CA CYS A 157 -0.36 -6.10 -7.12
C CYS A 157 -1.81 -6.41 -6.74
N GLY A 158 -2.13 -7.69 -6.57
CA GLY A 158 -3.42 -8.15 -6.06
C GLY A 158 -4.61 -7.69 -6.90
N THR A 159 -5.67 -7.23 -6.24
CA THR A 159 -6.90 -6.78 -6.90
C THR A 159 -6.71 -5.51 -7.74
N SER A 160 -5.74 -4.68 -7.42
CA SER A 160 -5.34 -3.53 -8.24
C SER A 160 -4.79 -3.97 -9.60
N TRP A 161 -4.08 -5.10 -9.66
CA TRP A 161 -3.64 -5.70 -10.92
C TRP A 161 -4.83 -6.19 -11.76
N HIS A 162 -5.85 -6.79 -11.12
CA HIS A 162 -7.08 -7.18 -11.83
C HIS A 162 -7.85 -5.97 -12.39
N SER A 163 -7.88 -4.85 -11.67
CA SER A 163 -8.49 -3.61 -12.21
C SER A 163 -7.67 -3.04 -13.38
N ALA A 164 -6.35 -3.19 -13.34
CA ALA A 164 -5.47 -2.79 -14.43
C ALA A 164 -5.79 -3.52 -15.75
N LEU A 165 -6.13 -4.83 -15.70
CA LEU A 165 -6.55 -5.59 -16.89
C LEU A 165 -7.82 -5.00 -17.56
N ILE A 166 -8.74 -4.48 -16.77
CA ILE A 166 -9.91 -3.78 -17.32
C ILE A 166 -9.47 -2.44 -17.95
N GLY A 167 -8.57 -1.73 -17.27
CA GLY A 167 -7.98 -0.48 -17.78
C GLY A 167 -7.25 -0.66 -19.12
N GLU A 168 -6.54 -1.79 -19.30
CA GLU A 168 -5.89 -2.17 -20.55
C GLU A 168 -6.91 -2.17 -21.72
N TYR A 169 -7.97 -2.96 -21.60
CA TYR A 169 -9.00 -3.03 -22.64
C TYR A 169 -9.63 -1.67 -22.93
N MET A 170 -9.93 -0.90 -21.89
CA MET A 170 -10.55 0.44 -22.06
C MET A 170 -9.60 1.41 -22.77
N LEU A 171 -8.35 1.48 -22.38
CA LEU A 171 -7.36 2.38 -22.98
C LEU A 171 -7.02 1.98 -24.42
N GLU A 172 -6.85 0.69 -24.70
CA GLU A 172 -6.60 0.22 -26.07
C GLU A 172 -7.79 0.50 -27.00
N GLU A 173 -9.02 0.30 -26.52
CA GLU A 173 -10.21 0.54 -27.31
C GLU A 173 -10.43 2.04 -27.57
N LEU A 174 -10.30 2.87 -26.54
CA LEU A 174 -10.67 4.29 -26.59
C LEU A 174 -9.53 5.19 -27.04
N ALA A 175 -8.32 4.96 -26.52
CA ALA A 175 -7.16 5.80 -26.84
C ALA A 175 -6.29 5.26 -27.99
N ARG A 176 -6.46 4.00 -28.37
CA ARG A 176 -5.72 3.33 -29.47
C ARG A 176 -4.21 3.33 -29.24
N VAL A 177 -3.78 3.26 -27.98
CA VAL A 177 -2.39 3.17 -27.56
C VAL A 177 -2.15 1.75 -27.02
N PRO A 178 -1.04 1.07 -27.37
CA PRO A 178 -0.71 -0.24 -26.80
C PRO A 178 -0.58 -0.17 -25.29
N VAL A 179 -1.23 -1.10 -24.58
CA VAL A 179 -1.19 -1.18 -23.12
C VAL A 179 -0.71 -2.57 -22.71
N GLU A 180 0.11 -2.63 -21.67
CA GLU A 180 0.54 -3.88 -21.05
C GLU A 180 0.28 -3.80 -19.55
N VAL A 181 -0.17 -4.89 -18.96
CA VAL A 181 -0.40 -4.99 -17.52
C VAL A 181 0.59 -5.98 -16.92
N GLU A 182 1.38 -5.51 -15.97
CA GLU A 182 2.42 -6.29 -15.34
C GLU A 182 2.26 -6.34 -13.81
N TYR A 183 2.62 -7.47 -13.22
CA TYR A 183 2.84 -7.51 -11.78
C TYR A 183 4.01 -6.59 -11.40
N ALA A 184 3.81 -5.77 -10.39
CA ALA A 184 4.83 -4.81 -9.95
C ALA A 184 6.10 -5.51 -9.46
N SER A 185 5.96 -6.69 -8.83
CA SER A 185 7.09 -7.54 -8.45
C SER A 185 7.94 -7.97 -9.65
N GLU A 186 7.30 -8.38 -10.74
CA GLU A 186 8.00 -8.81 -11.94
C GLU A 186 8.62 -7.63 -12.70
N PHE A 187 7.85 -6.53 -12.84
CA PHE A 187 8.31 -5.33 -13.53
C PHE A 187 9.65 -4.82 -12.98
N ARG A 188 9.79 -4.76 -11.65
CA ARG A 188 11.00 -4.22 -11.03
C ARG A 188 12.25 -5.05 -11.28
N TYR A 189 12.13 -6.37 -11.48
CA TYR A 189 13.29 -7.27 -11.62
C TYR A 189 13.62 -7.66 -13.06
N ARG A 190 12.66 -7.63 -13.97
CA ARG A 190 12.86 -8.11 -15.34
C ARG A 190 13.64 -7.18 -16.28
N ASN A 191 14.16 -6.04 -15.80
CA ASN A 191 14.84 -5.06 -16.64
C ASN A 191 13.95 -4.51 -17.77
N PRO A 192 12.84 -3.80 -17.43
CA PRO A 192 11.81 -3.42 -18.40
C PRO A 192 12.36 -2.48 -19.49
N VAL A 193 11.87 -2.67 -20.71
CA VAL A 193 12.15 -1.79 -21.84
C VAL A 193 11.14 -0.66 -21.82
N VAL A 194 11.58 0.53 -21.42
CA VAL A 194 10.79 1.75 -21.36
C VAL A 194 11.58 2.93 -21.94
N SER A 195 10.88 3.96 -22.37
CA SER A 195 11.44 5.20 -22.91
C SER A 195 10.71 6.42 -22.36
N ASP A 196 11.10 7.61 -22.73
CA ASP A 196 10.42 8.87 -22.43
C ASP A 196 9.02 8.99 -23.05
N ARG A 197 8.69 8.12 -24.02
CA ARG A 197 7.35 7.97 -24.62
C ARG A 197 6.53 6.85 -23.99
N THR A 198 7.06 6.17 -22.97
CA THR A 198 6.33 5.17 -22.18
C THR A 198 5.72 5.84 -20.97
N LEU A 199 4.42 5.66 -20.78
CA LEU A 199 3.72 6.05 -19.57
C LEU A 199 3.58 4.81 -18.67
N VAL A 200 4.10 4.87 -17.45
CA VAL A 200 3.93 3.80 -16.45
C VAL A 200 2.94 4.26 -15.39
N ILE A 201 1.84 3.52 -15.25
CA ILE A 201 0.78 3.79 -14.27
C ILE A 201 0.89 2.77 -13.14
N GLY A 202 1.17 3.24 -11.93
CA GLY A 202 1.16 2.39 -10.75
C GLY A 202 -0.17 2.50 -10.01
N ILE A 203 -0.85 1.37 -9.77
CA ILE A 203 -2.12 1.34 -9.04
C ILE A 203 -1.91 0.72 -7.65
N SER A 204 -2.31 1.45 -6.61
CA SER A 204 -2.26 0.95 -5.23
C SER A 204 -3.37 1.58 -4.38
N GLN A 205 -4.13 0.77 -3.66
CA GLN A 205 -5.13 1.27 -2.73
C GLN A 205 -4.47 2.05 -1.58
N SER A 206 -3.50 1.45 -0.89
CA SER A 206 -2.81 2.08 0.24
C SER A 206 -1.80 3.16 -0.18
N GLY A 207 -1.29 3.09 -1.42
CA GLY A 207 -0.16 3.92 -1.86
C GLY A 207 1.18 3.56 -1.19
N GLU A 208 1.23 2.44 -0.46
CA GLU A 208 2.41 1.96 0.28
C GLU A 208 2.87 0.57 -0.18
N THR A 209 2.29 0.03 -1.24
CA THR A 209 2.66 -1.29 -1.77
C THR A 209 4.12 -1.26 -2.25
N ALA A 210 5.00 -1.98 -1.54
CA ALA A 210 6.44 -1.92 -1.74
C ALA A 210 6.88 -2.23 -3.18
N ASP A 211 6.30 -3.26 -3.79
CA ASP A 211 6.63 -3.62 -5.17
C ASP A 211 6.13 -2.58 -6.18
N THR A 212 4.93 -2.03 -5.99
CA THR A 212 4.39 -0.97 -6.86
C THR A 212 5.26 0.29 -6.76
N LEU A 213 5.66 0.68 -5.55
CA LEU A 213 6.56 1.81 -5.32
C LEU A 213 7.92 1.58 -6.01
N ALA A 214 8.49 0.38 -5.85
CA ALA A 214 9.76 0.03 -6.48
C ALA A 214 9.66 -0.01 -8.01
N ALA A 215 8.56 -0.50 -8.57
CA ALA A 215 8.30 -0.49 -10.01
C ALA A 215 8.23 0.94 -10.57
N ILE A 216 7.52 1.86 -9.90
CA ILE A 216 7.46 3.28 -10.28
C ILE A 216 8.84 3.92 -10.23
N ARG A 217 9.61 3.67 -9.17
CA ARG A 217 10.99 4.19 -9.04
C ARG A 217 11.89 3.67 -10.16
N GLU A 218 11.79 2.39 -10.50
CA GLU A 218 12.57 1.79 -11.60
C GLU A 218 12.17 2.38 -12.95
N ALA A 219 10.86 2.58 -13.21
CA ALA A 219 10.38 3.23 -14.42
C ALA A 219 10.93 4.65 -14.56
N ARG A 220 10.88 5.46 -13.50
CA ARG A 220 11.46 6.82 -13.47
C ARG A 220 12.96 6.81 -13.71
N ARG A 221 13.69 5.90 -13.06
CA ARG A 221 15.14 5.76 -13.23
C ARG A 221 15.54 5.48 -14.67
N ARG A 222 14.65 4.81 -15.42
CA ARG A 222 14.84 4.49 -16.85
C ARG A 222 14.30 5.55 -17.80
N GLY A 223 13.78 6.65 -17.29
CA GLY A 223 13.30 7.77 -18.10
C GLY A 223 11.85 7.70 -18.54
N ALA A 224 11.07 6.70 -18.07
CA ALA A 224 9.63 6.66 -18.34
C ALA A 224 8.90 7.75 -17.54
N ARG A 225 7.79 8.23 -18.08
CA ARG A 225 6.83 9.06 -17.36
C ARG A 225 6.03 8.17 -16.42
N THR A 226 5.66 8.67 -15.23
CA THR A 226 4.95 7.86 -14.25
C THR A 226 3.76 8.60 -13.65
N ILE A 227 2.67 7.87 -13.44
CA ILE A 227 1.46 8.32 -12.74
C ILE A 227 1.16 7.32 -11.62
N GLY A 228 0.80 7.81 -10.44
CA GLY A 228 0.24 7.02 -9.35
C GLY A 228 -1.29 7.14 -9.31
N LEU A 229 -1.98 6.02 -9.26
CA LEU A 229 -3.41 5.92 -9.01
C LEU A 229 -3.60 5.35 -7.63
N VAL A 230 -3.86 6.22 -6.65
CA VAL A 230 -3.86 5.85 -5.24
C VAL A 230 -5.10 6.38 -4.54
N ASN A 231 -5.60 5.63 -3.55
CA ASN A 231 -6.76 6.04 -2.77
C ASN A 231 -6.36 6.89 -1.54
N VAL A 232 -5.15 6.70 -1.02
CA VAL A 232 -4.69 7.40 0.19
C VAL A 232 -3.88 8.64 -0.19
N VAL A 233 -4.42 9.81 0.12
CA VAL A 233 -3.76 11.11 -0.10
C VAL A 233 -2.51 11.22 0.80
N GLY A 234 -1.39 11.68 0.21
CA GLY A 234 -0.14 11.85 0.94
C GLY A 234 0.62 10.54 1.20
N SER A 235 0.21 9.43 0.58
CA SER A 235 0.97 8.19 0.61
C SER A 235 2.28 8.29 -0.17
N THR A 236 3.17 7.31 0.01
CA THR A 236 4.51 7.34 -0.61
C THR A 236 4.47 7.31 -2.15
N ILE A 237 3.45 6.69 -2.74
CA ILE A 237 3.27 6.67 -4.20
C ILE A 237 2.66 7.98 -4.72
N ALA A 238 1.83 8.66 -3.89
CA ALA A 238 1.25 9.95 -4.24
C ALA A 238 2.31 11.04 -4.30
#